data_c5dcfde598a61d9451ba3fa6068a9e92
#
_entry.id   c5dcfde598a61d9451ba3fa6068a9e92
#
_cell.length_a   1.000
_cell.length_b   1.000
_cell.length_c   1.000
_cell.angle_alpha   90.00
_cell.angle_beta   90.00
_cell.angle_gamma   90.00
#
_symmetry.space_group_name_H-M   'P 1'
#
loop_
_entity.id
_entity.type
_entity.pdbx_description
1 polymer ?
#
loop_
_entity_poly.entity_id
_entity_poly.type
_entity_poly.pdbx_seq_one_letter_code
_entity_poly.pdbx_strand_id
1 'polypeptide(L)'
;MKVNYQYASPSACMQQGEQTVLGLSPDLSREEKVSFSGRLKNPLVFRDAMLMLRQIVVSDMSEKKKERVEFFTWLEAEIERRMLQHEKYLPGVRENLQKSMTEVFGELAQKDTDIEKLIQVKQQLKKEIDNNDAWKDYYKLERQFWKFIKERDLSLWLVLDPVITVHEDQVTFEAFSIDESTYGCLSIEMEEFELLQKPQLGTTNIDFSAKLAKEMERFRTYTKVELSVNPGGFSVDTGVMPEHLEKKIDLPETWIKGFNQVSSAASMGGVDVELAPVDMYDICSFLRRHKAHKSPRYMKWLLEPGKPVRILFEPFGKELTLKAVYTGEKKREEKIYGRERWLTIEKLIPISKSFKVRLLGFGMPQFITADLGTMKMTIGFSTWSSNDWVKGTAFNILAGFAGKGNYNEIYSLLEKHRCLSMDSIYDILNTNPKSENKAGVGMLFRRGEGYFDAVKDTVRFRQLCNTPIAKELFETTGVELKVQEHLQEGMENIKMKVTSESDYIASYSFKMPNSKYKNWRYHDTKDYHREHDLTETELIIDQDGQISKVKCKCREFNKGPRNISAPCSHILALYVISSKFLKLNLKPDREYKINDIMEMLL
;
A
#
# COMPACT_ATOMS: atom_id res chain seq x y z
N MET A 1 9.62 -3.87 15.44
CA MET A 1 8.65 -4.48 16.39
C MET A 1 8.42 -5.91 15.92
N LYS A 2 8.62 -6.92 16.77
CA LYS A 2 8.34 -8.32 16.42
C LYS A 2 7.03 -8.68 17.07
N VAL A 3 5.93 -8.77 16.35
CA VAL A 3 4.67 -9.30 16.82
C VAL A 3 4.66 -10.79 16.43
N ASN A 4 4.48 -11.70 17.30
CA ASN A 4 4.41 -13.12 17.01
C ASN A 4 2.93 -13.49 16.91
N TYR A 5 2.46 -13.88 15.73
CA TYR A 5 1.13 -14.45 15.60
C TYR A 5 1.13 -15.87 16.17
N GLN A 6 0.11 -16.18 16.95
CA GLN A 6 -0.15 -17.52 17.45
C GLN A 6 -1.52 -17.97 16.97
N TYR A 7 -1.53 -19.01 16.16
CA TYR A 7 -2.76 -19.65 15.74
C TYR A 7 -2.95 -20.94 16.52
N ALA A 8 -4.16 -21.17 17.01
CA ALA A 8 -4.48 -22.40 17.74
C ALA A 8 -4.38 -23.65 16.85
N SER A 9 -4.71 -23.50 15.55
CA SER A 9 -4.65 -24.54 14.54
C SER A 9 -4.54 -23.90 13.16
N PRO A 10 -4.11 -24.63 12.11
CA PRO A 10 -4.22 -24.13 10.75
C PRO A 10 -5.67 -23.87 10.38
N SER A 11 -5.94 -22.79 9.63
CA SER A 11 -7.25 -22.58 9.01
C SER A 11 -7.56 -23.75 8.06
N ALA A 12 -8.74 -24.32 8.17
CA ALA A 12 -9.12 -25.51 7.43
C ALA A 12 -10.58 -25.48 6.97
N CYS A 13 -10.84 -26.23 5.93
CA CYS A 13 -12.19 -26.49 5.47
C CYS A 13 -12.53 -27.96 5.79
N MET A 14 -13.62 -28.19 6.51
CA MET A 14 -14.03 -29.55 6.90
C MET A 14 -15.44 -29.83 6.45
N GLN A 15 -15.64 -31.05 6.01
CA GLN A 15 -16.95 -31.57 5.63
C GLN A 15 -17.55 -32.35 6.79
N GLN A 16 -18.69 -31.89 7.29
CA GLN A 16 -19.49 -32.59 8.32
C GLN A 16 -20.83 -32.96 7.70
N GLY A 17 -20.92 -34.20 7.16
CA GLY A 17 -22.11 -34.64 6.43
C GLY A 17 -22.34 -33.79 5.16
N GLU A 18 -23.50 -33.11 5.08
CA GLU A 18 -23.84 -32.23 3.98
C GLU A 18 -23.35 -30.79 4.18
N GLN A 19 -22.76 -30.47 5.33
CA GLN A 19 -22.22 -29.15 5.64
C GLN A 19 -20.72 -29.10 5.44
N THR A 20 -20.25 -27.96 4.93
CA THR A 20 -18.83 -27.63 4.90
C THR A 20 -18.59 -26.44 5.85
N VAL A 21 -17.74 -26.63 6.84
CA VAL A 21 -17.33 -25.59 7.77
C VAL A 21 -15.96 -25.06 7.34
N LEU A 22 -15.89 -23.78 7.02
CA LEU A 22 -14.65 -23.06 6.80
C LEU A 22 -14.23 -22.43 8.14
N GLY A 23 -13.32 -23.10 8.83
CA GLY A 23 -12.74 -22.62 10.06
C GLY A 23 -11.51 -21.74 9.77
N LEU A 24 -11.60 -20.48 10.13
CA LEU A 24 -10.48 -19.55 10.06
C LEU A 24 -9.92 -19.38 11.46
N SER A 25 -8.64 -19.68 11.64
CA SER A 25 -7.96 -19.52 12.92
C SER A 25 -7.46 -18.09 13.06
N PRO A 26 -8.00 -17.34 14.03
CA PRO A 26 -7.52 -16.00 14.34
C PRO A 26 -6.21 -16.04 15.12
N ASP A 27 -5.51 -14.91 15.14
CA ASP A 27 -4.33 -14.73 15.96
C ASP A 27 -4.68 -14.67 17.45
N LEU A 28 -4.12 -15.58 18.24
CA LEU A 28 -4.33 -15.69 19.68
C LEU A 28 -3.54 -14.69 20.50
N SER A 29 -2.56 -14.02 19.92
CA SER A 29 -1.76 -13.00 20.62
C SER A 29 -2.54 -11.71 20.90
N ARG A 30 -3.75 -11.58 20.35
CA ARG A 30 -4.60 -10.40 20.54
C ARG A 30 -5.37 -10.46 21.86
N GLU A 31 -5.38 -9.35 22.57
CA GLU A 31 -6.14 -9.20 23.82
C GLU A 31 -7.65 -9.29 23.57
N GLU A 32 -8.14 -8.63 22.51
CA GLU A 32 -9.54 -8.72 22.09
C GLU A 32 -9.74 -9.98 21.23
N LYS A 33 -10.57 -10.87 21.72
CA LYS A 33 -10.90 -12.11 21.02
C LYS A 33 -11.98 -11.84 19.98
N VAL A 34 -11.63 -11.91 18.71
CA VAL A 34 -12.59 -11.79 17.61
C VAL A 34 -13.24 -13.15 17.38
N SER A 35 -14.55 -13.22 17.37
CA SER A 35 -15.26 -14.45 17.00
C SER A 35 -16.45 -14.15 16.11
N PHE A 36 -16.65 -15.04 15.15
CA PHE A 36 -17.74 -14.97 14.18
C PHE A 36 -18.15 -16.39 13.77
N SER A 37 -19.43 -16.65 13.67
CA SER A 37 -19.96 -17.86 13.05
C SER A 37 -21.25 -17.54 12.34
N GLY A 38 -21.29 -17.85 11.03
CA GLY A 38 -22.46 -17.63 10.19
C GLY A 38 -22.45 -18.52 8.95
N ARG A 39 -23.63 -18.93 8.54
CA ARG A 39 -23.82 -19.71 7.32
C ARG A 39 -23.98 -18.78 6.12
N LEU A 40 -23.19 -19.00 5.08
CA LEU A 40 -23.23 -18.23 3.83
C LEU A 40 -24.49 -18.56 3.01
N LYS A 41 -25.16 -17.54 2.52
CA LYS A 41 -26.29 -17.69 1.57
C LYS A 41 -25.78 -17.91 0.14
N ASN A 42 -24.65 -17.30 -0.24
CA ASN A 42 -24.05 -17.37 -1.58
C ASN A 42 -22.60 -17.93 -1.54
N PRO A 43 -22.41 -19.24 -1.22
CA PRO A 43 -21.07 -19.80 -0.99
C PRO A 43 -20.18 -19.79 -2.23
N LEU A 44 -20.73 -19.85 -3.45
CA LEU A 44 -19.92 -19.80 -4.67
C LEU A 44 -19.35 -18.40 -4.93
N VAL A 45 -20.16 -17.37 -4.72
CA VAL A 45 -19.70 -15.98 -4.87
C VAL A 45 -18.61 -15.69 -3.86
N PHE A 46 -18.80 -16.12 -2.60
CA PHE A 46 -17.78 -16.01 -1.55
C PHE A 46 -16.48 -16.74 -1.94
N ARG A 47 -16.60 -18.00 -2.40
CA ARG A 47 -15.45 -18.79 -2.86
C ARG A 47 -14.64 -18.02 -3.92
N ASP A 48 -15.31 -17.56 -4.96
CA ASP A 48 -14.63 -16.94 -6.10
C ASP A 48 -14.02 -15.58 -5.70
N ALA A 49 -14.67 -14.82 -4.83
CA ALA A 49 -14.14 -13.58 -4.26
C ALA A 49 -12.91 -13.83 -3.36
N MET A 50 -12.96 -14.85 -2.51
CA MET A 50 -11.80 -15.22 -1.66
C MET A 50 -10.64 -15.77 -2.47
N LEU A 51 -10.90 -16.58 -3.50
CA LEU A 51 -9.86 -17.05 -4.42
C LEU A 51 -9.25 -15.89 -5.22
N MET A 52 -10.04 -14.86 -5.54
CA MET A 52 -9.53 -13.63 -6.12
C MET A 52 -8.63 -12.87 -5.14
N LEU A 53 -9.05 -12.71 -3.88
CA LEU A 53 -8.23 -12.09 -2.83
C LEU A 53 -6.89 -12.83 -2.69
N ARG A 54 -6.91 -14.18 -2.66
CA ARG A 54 -5.70 -14.98 -2.65
C ARG A 54 -4.83 -14.76 -3.90
N GLN A 55 -5.43 -14.61 -5.08
CA GLN A 55 -4.68 -14.32 -6.29
C GLN A 55 -3.97 -12.96 -6.18
N ILE A 56 -4.60 -11.96 -5.57
CA ILE A 56 -3.95 -10.68 -5.28
C ILE A 56 -2.76 -10.92 -4.36
N VAL A 57 -2.98 -11.62 -3.24
CA VAL A 57 -1.95 -11.93 -2.24
C VAL A 57 -0.70 -12.56 -2.86
N VAL A 58 -0.87 -13.55 -3.74
CA VAL A 58 0.26 -14.24 -4.38
C VAL A 58 0.78 -13.58 -5.66
N SER A 59 0.16 -12.47 -6.10
CA SER A 59 0.58 -11.79 -7.30
C SER A 59 1.86 -10.99 -7.08
N ASP A 60 2.75 -11.08 -8.04
CA ASP A 60 3.99 -10.30 -8.11
C ASP A 60 4.15 -9.80 -9.54
N MET A 61 3.99 -8.49 -9.70
CA MET A 61 4.17 -7.81 -10.99
C MET A 61 5.60 -7.30 -11.21
N SER A 62 6.51 -7.59 -10.27
CA SER A 62 7.94 -7.35 -10.46
C SER A 62 8.46 -8.21 -11.62
N GLU A 63 9.43 -7.70 -12.37
CA GLU A 63 10.01 -8.44 -13.51
C GLU A 63 10.62 -9.76 -12.99
N LYS A 64 9.92 -10.87 -13.16
CA LYS A 64 10.45 -12.21 -12.86
C LYS A 64 11.60 -12.50 -13.83
N LYS A 65 12.80 -12.66 -13.29
CA LYS A 65 13.89 -13.26 -14.04
C LYS A 65 13.56 -14.72 -14.31
N LYS A 66 13.80 -15.18 -15.56
CA LYS A 66 13.60 -16.58 -15.95
C LYS A 66 14.24 -17.49 -14.90
N GLU A 67 13.47 -18.44 -14.40
CA GLU A 67 13.94 -19.47 -13.47
C GLU A 67 15.12 -20.21 -14.09
N ARG A 68 16.24 -20.15 -13.42
CA ARG A 68 17.41 -20.98 -13.72
C ARG A 68 17.41 -22.13 -12.71
N VAL A 69 16.55 -23.10 -12.93
CA VAL A 69 16.35 -24.25 -12.02
C VAL A 69 17.68 -24.91 -11.66
N GLU A 70 18.52 -25.17 -12.65
CA GLU A 70 19.85 -25.77 -12.43
C GLU A 70 20.77 -24.92 -11.53
N PHE A 71 20.73 -23.60 -11.72
CA PHE A 71 21.50 -22.67 -10.87
C PHE A 71 21.01 -22.67 -9.43
N PHE A 72 19.72 -22.72 -9.23
CA PHE A 72 19.16 -22.70 -7.87
C PHE A 72 19.40 -24.02 -7.13
N THR A 73 19.30 -25.15 -7.79
CA THR A 73 19.64 -26.45 -7.21
C THR A 73 21.10 -26.52 -6.80
N TRP A 74 22.01 -26.03 -7.66
CA TRP A 74 23.43 -25.92 -7.33
C TRP A 74 23.67 -24.95 -6.15
N LEU A 75 23.01 -23.79 -6.16
CA LEU A 75 23.15 -22.78 -5.11
C LEU A 75 22.69 -23.31 -3.74
N GLU A 76 21.60 -24.07 -3.70
CA GLU A 76 21.07 -24.69 -2.49
C GLU A 76 22.09 -25.65 -1.87
N ALA A 77 22.64 -26.55 -2.68
CA ALA A 77 23.68 -27.48 -2.26
C ALA A 77 24.97 -26.77 -1.79
N GLU A 78 25.34 -25.68 -2.49
CA GLU A 78 26.54 -24.91 -2.13
C GLU A 78 26.34 -24.07 -0.85
N ILE A 79 25.14 -23.54 -0.62
CA ILE A 79 24.77 -22.85 0.63
C ILE A 79 24.86 -23.81 1.81
N GLU A 80 24.23 -24.98 1.68
CA GLU A 80 24.25 -26.00 2.74
C GLU A 80 25.67 -26.43 3.06
N ARG A 81 26.48 -26.71 2.06
CA ARG A 81 27.90 -27.07 2.23
C ARG A 81 28.69 -25.99 2.96
N ARG A 82 28.49 -24.72 2.63
CA ARG A 82 29.20 -23.59 3.25
C ARG A 82 28.69 -23.24 4.63
N MET A 83 27.39 -23.39 4.89
CA MET A 83 26.83 -23.24 6.24
C MET A 83 27.46 -24.26 7.21
N LEU A 84 27.53 -25.54 6.80
CA LEU A 84 28.20 -26.57 7.59
C LEU A 84 29.68 -26.29 7.83
N GLN A 85 30.39 -25.73 6.85
CA GLN A 85 31.78 -25.30 7.02
C GLN A 85 31.88 -24.10 7.98
N HIS A 86 30.95 -23.16 7.89
CA HIS A 86 30.92 -21.95 8.72
C HIS A 86 30.61 -22.28 10.19
N GLU A 87 29.69 -23.19 10.46
CA GLU A 87 29.40 -23.67 11.82
C GLU A 87 30.62 -24.29 12.49
N LYS A 88 31.49 -24.96 11.72
CA LYS A 88 32.75 -25.52 12.22
C LYS A 88 33.82 -24.43 12.46
N TYR A 89 33.75 -23.31 11.73
CA TYR A 89 34.74 -22.23 11.77
C TYR A 89 34.45 -21.18 12.84
N LEU A 90 33.18 -20.90 13.12
CA LEU A 90 32.74 -19.90 14.10
C LEU A 90 33.33 -20.04 15.51
N PRO A 91 33.44 -21.25 16.10
CA PRO A 91 34.02 -21.41 17.42
C PRO A 91 35.49 -20.94 17.47
N GLY A 92 36.27 -21.30 16.44
CA GLY A 92 37.71 -20.89 16.36
C GLY A 92 37.91 -19.39 16.19
N VAL A 93 37.07 -18.73 15.40
CA VAL A 93 37.09 -17.26 15.24
C VAL A 93 36.71 -16.57 16.56
N ARG A 94 35.71 -17.10 17.26
CA ARG A 94 35.24 -16.56 18.54
C ARG A 94 36.31 -16.69 19.62
N GLU A 95 37.00 -17.83 19.64
CA GLU A 95 38.09 -18.09 20.57
C GLU A 95 39.32 -17.20 20.31
N ASN A 96 39.69 -17.02 19.04
CA ASN A 96 40.80 -16.12 18.65
C ASN A 96 40.48 -14.66 18.97
N LEU A 97 39.26 -14.20 18.71
CA LEU A 97 38.80 -12.85 19.08
C LEU A 97 38.81 -12.66 20.61
N GLN A 98 38.40 -13.66 21.36
CA GLN A 98 38.40 -13.62 22.83
C GLN A 98 39.81 -13.59 23.40
N LYS A 99 40.75 -14.35 22.82
CA LYS A 99 42.17 -14.30 23.16
C LYS A 99 42.79 -12.92 22.86
N SER A 100 42.59 -12.40 21.65
CA SER A 100 43.09 -11.07 21.28
C SER A 100 42.51 -9.96 22.15
N MET A 101 41.22 -10.04 22.53
CA MET A 101 40.62 -9.09 23.48
C MET A 101 41.25 -9.22 24.87
N THR A 102 41.52 -10.42 25.36
CA THR A 102 42.13 -10.66 26.67
C THR A 102 43.58 -10.14 26.70
N GLU A 103 44.33 -10.33 25.62
CA GLU A 103 45.68 -9.80 25.45
C GLU A 103 45.70 -8.26 25.46
N VAL A 104 44.77 -7.63 24.70
CA VAL A 104 44.63 -6.15 24.66
C VAL A 104 44.21 -5.59 26.01
N PHE A 105 43.27 -6.25 26.71
CA PHE A 105 42.87 -5.83 28.06
C PHE A 105 43.99 -6.07 29.10
N GLY A 106 44.82 -7.12 28.93
CA GLY A 106 45.99 -7.36 29.74
C GLY A 106 47.06 -6.28 29.56
N GLU A 107 47.31 -5.85 28.34
CA GLU A 107 48.22 -4.75 28.02
C GLU A 107 47.73 -3.38 28.50
N LEU A 108 46.41 -3.12 28.42
CA LEU A 108 45.78 -1.91 28.96
C LEU A 108 45.87 -1.80 30.49
N ALA A 109 45.95 -2.93 31.19
CA ALA A 109 46.11 -2.98 32.65
C ALA A 109 47.54 -2.65 33.10
N GLN A 110 48.54 -2.72 32.22
CA GLN A 110 49.91 -2.29 32.45
C GLN A 110 50.05 -0.83 32.02
N LYS A 111 50.21 0.09 32.97
CA LYS A 111 50.15 1.55 32.88
C LYS A 111 51.12 2.26 31.91
N ASP A 112 51.91 1.58 31.12
CA ASP A 112 52.93 2.15 30.22
C ASP A 112 52.71 1.84 28.72
N THR A 113 51.49 1.60 28.29
CA THR A 113 51.19 1.30 26.89
C THR A 113 51.14 2.57 26.06
N ASP A 114 52.05 2.69 25.13
CA ASP A 114 52.14 3.76 24.15
C ASP A 114 50.87 3.80 23.28
N ILE A 115 50.18 4.92 23.25
CA ILE A 115 48.93 5.13 22.49
C ILE A 115 49.12 4.77 21.01
N GLU A 116 50.29 4.98 20.43
CA GLU A 116 50.61 4.61 19.06
C GLU A 116 50.57 3.09 18.83
N LYS A 117 51.01 2.27 19.78
CA LYS A 117 50.90 0.80 19.70
C LYS A 117 49.43 0.35 19.72
N LEU A 118 48.62 0.97 20.57
CA LEU A 118 47.18 0.68 20.63
C LEU A 118 46.45 1.06 19.34
N ILE A 119 46.83 2.15 18.70
CA ILE A 119 46.32 2.54 17.40
C ILE A 119 46.71 1.54 16.31
N GLN A 120 47.96 1.06 16.33
CA GLN A 120 48.46 0.04 15.39
C GLN A 120 47.74 -1.30 15.59
N VAL A 121 47.57 -1.77 16.84
CA VAL A 121 46.80 -2.99 17.15
C VAL A 121 45.34 -2.85 16.71
N LYS A 122 44.70 -1.70 16.95
CA LYS A 122 43.36 -1.42 16.48
C LYS A 122 43.25 -1.44 14.96
N GLN A 123 44.25 -0.90 14.25
CA GLN A 123 44.28 -0.91 12.78
C GLN A 123 44.55 -2.32 12.24
N GLN A 124 45.35 -3.12 12.94
CA GLN A 124 45.66 -4.50 12.57
C GLN A 124 44.44 -5.41 12.79
N LEU A 125 43.76 -5.30 13.94
CA LEU A 125 42.51 -6.00 14.22
C LEU A 125 41.39 -5.61 13.24
N LYS A 126 41.32 -4.33 12.87
CA LYS A 126 40.39 -3.87 11.86
C LYS A 126 40.71 -4.45 10.49
N LYS A 127 41.98 -4.55 10.09
CA LYS A 127 42.41 -5.22 8.86
C LYS A 127 42.13 -6.72 8.89
N GLU A 128 42.30 -7.40 10.02
CA GLU A 128 41.99 -8.82 10.17
C GLU A 128 40.48 -9.08 10.09
N ILE A 129 39.65 -8.21 10.69
CA ILE A 129 38.20 -8.26 10.57
C ILE A 129 37.73 -7.96 9.13
N ASP A 130 38.32 -6.94 8.48
CA ASP A 130 37.98 -6.56 7.11
C ASP A 130 38.50 -7.57 6.07
N ASN A 131 39.59 -8.30 6.37
CA ASN A 131 40.18 -9.36 5.52
C ASN A 131 39.59 -10.74 5.79
N ASN A 132 38.66 -10.88 6.70
CA ASN A 132 38.03 -12.17 6.96
C ASN A 132 37.03 -12.48 5.82
N ASP A 133 37.57 -13.13 4.77
CA ASP A 133 36.76 -13.50 3.57
C ASP A 133 35.57 -14.41 3.91
N ALA A 134 35.64 -15.11 5.06
CA ALA A 134 34.52 -15.92 5.52
C ALA A 134 33.27 -15.10 5.84
N TRP A 135 33.42 -13.90 6.43
CA TRP A 135 32.27 -13.01 6.68
C TRP A 135 31.73 -12.37 5.40
N LYS A 136 32.61 -11.99 4.48
CA LYS A 136 32.19 -11.49 3.17
C LYS A 136 31.44 -12.55 2.38
N ASP A 137 31.96 -13.79 2.39
CA ASP A 137 31.31 -14.93 1.76
C ASP A 137 30.00 -15.29 2.46
N TYR A 138 29.93 -15.24 3.80
CA TYR A 138 28.69 -15.44 4.55
C TYR A 138 27.61 -14.42 4.16
N TYR A 139 27.90 -13.11 4.22
CA TYR A 139 26.91 -12.10 3.82
C TYR A 139 26.55 -12.13 2.34
N LYS A 140 27.45 -12.62 1.49
CA LYS A 140 27.14 -12.84 0.07
C LYS A 140 26.18 -14.01 -0.11
N LEU A 141 26.43 -15.12 0.60
CA LEU A 141 25.60 -16.31 0.61
C LEU A 141 24.26 -16.05 1.29
N GLU A 142 24.25 -15.35 2.41
CA GLU A 142 23.04 -14.92 3.08
C GLU A 142 22.16 -14.08 2.13
N ARG A 143 22.73 -13.10 1.42
CA ARG A 143 22.02 -12.34 0.40
C ARG A 143 21.51 -13.20 -0.74
N GLN A 144 22.28 -14.21 -1.18
CA GLN A 144 21.87 -15.15 -2.23
C GLN A 144 20.78 -16.10 -1.73
N PHE A 145 20.90 -16.60 -0.49
CA PHE A 145 19.89 -17.43 0.17
C PHE A 145 18.57 -16.69 0.30
N TRP A 146 18.61 -15.45 0.81
CA TRP A 146 17.41 -14.63 0.94
C TRP A 146 16.79 -14.27 -0.40
N LYS A 147 17.60 -14.06 -1.41
CA LYS A 147 17.14 -13.87 -2.77
C LYS A 147 16.49 -15.14 -3.33
N PHE A 148 17.08 -16.30 -3.08
CA PHE A 148 16.58 -17.61 -3.47
C PHE A 148 15.23 -17.92 -2.81
N ILE A 149 15.13 -17.77 -1.48
CA ILE A 149 13.87 -17.94 -0.74
C ILE A 149 12.79 -17.01 -1.29
N LYS A 150 13.14 -15.73 -1.48
CA LYS A 150 12.22 -14.73 -2.05
C LYS A 150 11.76 -15.03 -3.48
N GLU A 151 12.60 -15.67 -4.28
CA GLU A 151 12.29 -15.99 -5.68
C GLU A 151 11.58 -17.33 -5.84
N ARG A 152 11.69 -18.27 -4.91
CA ARG A 152 11.18 -19.64 -5.04
C ARG A 152 9.99 -19.95 -4.13
N ASP A 153 10.00 -19.51 -2.93
CA ASP A 153 8.90 -19.75 -1.98
C ASP A 153 8.63 -18.51 -1.12
N LEU A 154 7.92 -17.58 -1.71
CA LEU A 154 7.49 -16.36 -1.04
C LEU A 154 6.53 -16.63 0.13
N SER A 155 5.87 -17.79 0.13
CA SER A 155 4.98 -18.17 1.23
C SER A 155 5.72 -18.42 2.55
N LEU A 156 7.00 -18.75 2.49
CA LEU A 156 7.88 -18.90 3.67
C LEU A 156 8.34 -17.55 4.25
N TRP A 157 8.20 -16.46 3.48
CA TRP A 157 8.83 -15.18 3.79
C TRP A 157 7.88 -14.03 4.01
N LEU A 158 6.74 -14.07 3.37
CA LEU A 158 5.76 -13.00 3.45
C LEU A 158 4.58 -13.49 4.27
N VAL A 159 4.19 -12.66 5.21
CA VAL A 159 2.89 -12.77 5.83
C VAL A 159 1.87 -12.56 4.71
N LEU A 160 1.40 -13.65 4.14
CA LEU A 160 0.35 -13.65 3.11
C LEU A 160 -1.05 -13.68 3.76
N ASP A 161 -1.10 -13.42 5.07
CA ASP A 161 -2.31 -13.58 5.86
C ASP A 161 -3.18 -12.34 5.77
N PRO A 162 -4.38 -12.45 5.22
CA PRO A 162 -5.32 -11.35 5.19
C PRO A 162 -5.70 -10.86 6.59
N VAL A 163 -5.98 -9.58 6.68
CA VAL A 163 -6.61 -8.98 7.85
C VAL A 163 -8.11 -9.14 7.73
N ILE A 164 -8.75 -9.76 8.72
CA ILE A 164 -10.20 -9.80 8.85
C ILE A 164 -10.65 -8.79 9.90
N THR A 165 -11.68 -8.03 9.57
CA THR A 165 -12.36 -7.16 10.55
C THR A 165 -13.84 -7.50 10.58
N VAL A 166 -14.35 -7.81 11.77
CA VAL A 166 -15.78 -8.05 12.02
C VAL A 166 -16.39 -6.77 12.56
N HIS A 167 -17.30 -6.18 11.79
CA HIS A 167 -18.11 -5.02 12.14
C HIS A 167 -19.55 -5.44 12.45
N GLU A 168 -20.37 -4.52 12.94
CA GLU A 168 -21.79 -4.78 13.19
C GLU A 168 -22.58 -5.05 11.89
N ASP A 169 -22.20 -4.37 10.80
CA ASP A 169 -22.91 -4.39 9.54
C ASP A 169 -22.22 -5.19 8.43
N GLN A 170 -20.95 -5.54 8.60
CA GLN A 170 -20.17 -6.28 7.58
C GLN A 170 -18.96 -6.99 8.15
N VAL A 171 -18.46 -7.98 7.41
CA VAL A 171 -17.15 -8.61 7.61
C VAL A 171 -16.25 -8.23 6.45
N THR A 172 -15.04 -7.77 6.72
CA THR A 172 -14.06 -7.39 5.68
C THR A 172 -12.81 -8.25 5.73
N PHE A 173 -12.27 -8.58 4.55
CA PHE A 173 -11.00 -9.27 4.37
C PHE A 173 -10.10 -8.37 3.52
N GLU A 174 -8.95 -7.98 4.04
CA GLU A 174 -8.02 -7.05 3.39
C GLU A 174 -6.65 -7.68 3.22
N ALA A 175 -6.02 -7.44 2.06
CA ALA A 175 -4.68 -7.94 1.81
C ALA A 175 -3.95 -7.10 0.75
N PHE A 176 -2.62 -7.23 0.71
CA PHE A 176 -1.76 -6.69 -0.35
C PHE A 176 -1.15 -7.81 -1.18
N SER A 177 -0.80 -7.46 -2.43
CA SER A 177 0.07 -8.31 -3.25
C SER A 177 1.48 -8.37 -2.68
N ILE A 178 2.24 -9.38 -3.08
CA ILE A 178 3.64 -9.58 -2.68
C ILE A 178 4.50 -8.34 -2.97
N ASP A 179 4.30 -7.72 -4.11
CA ASP A 179 5.00 -6.49 -4.51
C ASP A 179 4.36 -5.22 -3.94
N GLU A 180 3.35 -5.37 -3.06
CA GLU A 180 2.63 -4.29 -2.38
C GLU A 180 2.01 -3.24 -3.33
N SER A 181 1.87 -3.58 -4.61
CA SER A 181 1.34 -2.69 -5.64
C SER A 181 -0.17 -2.77 -5.81
N THR A 182 -0.77 -3.84 -5.34
CA THR A 182 -2.20 -4.10 -5.44
C THR A 182 -2.79 -4.36 -4.05
N TYR A 183 -3.83 -3.64 -3.74
CA TYR A 183 -4.64 -3.82 -2.55
C TYR A 183 -5.93 -4.56 -2.92
N GLY A 184 -6.39 -5.46 -2.09
CA GLY A 184 -7.68 -6.12 -2.20
C GLY A 184 -8.47 -6.05 -0.91
N CYS A 185 -9.76 -5.75 -1.01
CA CYS A 185 -10.70 -5.74 0.11
C CYS A 185 -12.00 -6.41 -0.32
N LEU A 186 -12.33 -7.53 0.30
CA LEU A 186 -13.64 -8.15 0.19
C LEU A 186 -14.49 -7.70 1.38
N SER A 187 -15.57 -6.96 1.12
CA SER A 187 -16.58 -6.58 2.10
C SER A 187 -17.81 -7.44 1.91
N ILE A 188 -18.29 -8.05 2.97
CA ILE A 188 -19.45 -8.94 3.01
C ILE A 188 -20.46 -8.37 3.98
N GLU A 189 -21.63 -7.98 3.50
CA GLU A 189 -22.68 -7.46 4.35
C GLU A 189 -23.17 -8.53 5.33
N MET A 190 -23.53 -8.13 6.55
CA MET A 190 -23.96 -9.07 7.59
C MET A 190 -25.21 -9.85 7.18
N GLU A 191 -26.03 -9.29 6.30
CA GLU A 191 -27.21 -9.95 5.74
C GLU A 191 -26.89 -11.17 4.85
N GLU A 192 -25.65 -11.30 4.36
CA GLU A 192 -25.19 -12.49 3.65
C GLU A 192 -25.18 -13.74 4.54
N PHE A 193 -25.11 -13.55 5.85
CA PHE A 193 -24.97 -14.63 6.79
C PHE A 193 -26.29 -14.94 7.51
N GLU A 194 -26.54 -16.23 7.69
CA GLU A 194 -27.41 -16.72 8.75
C GLU A 194 -26.54 -16.88 9.99
N LEU A 195 -26.64 -15.92 10.93
CA LEU A 195 -25.78 -15.90 12.12
C LEU A 195 -26.12 -17.09 13.04
N LEU A 196 -25.08 -17.83 13.43
CA LEU A 196 -25.21 -18.97 14.35
C LEU A 196 -24.90 -18.57 15.79
N GLN A 197 -24.14 -17.48 15.98
CA GLN A 197 -23.84 -16.89 17.27
C GLN A 197 -23.68 -15.37 17.14
N LYS A 198 -23.82 -14.67 18.27
CA LYS A 198 -23.56 -13.22 18.27
C LYS A 198 -22.08 -12.95 17.99
N PRO A 199 -21.73 -12.14 16.98
CA PRO A 199 -20.36 -11.82 16.65
C PRO A 199 -19.67 -11.05 17.78
N GLN A 200 -18.38 -11.34 18.01
CA GLN A 200 -17.48 -10.45 18.76
C GLN A 200 -16.71 -9.60 17.76
N LEU A 201 -16.96 -8.28 17.84
CA LEU A 201 -16.39 -7.32 16.91
C LEU A 201 -14.89 -7.15 17.14
N GLY A 202 -14.14 -6.85 16.08
CA GLY A 202 -12.71 -6.59 16.20
C GLY A 202 -11.96 -6.96 14.93
N THR A 203 -10.64 -6.86 14.99
CA THR A 203 -9.74 -7.11 13.86
C THR A 203 -8.73 -8.18 14.24
N THR A 204 -8.47 -9.11 13.33
CA THR A 204 -7.43 -10.12 13.48
C THR A 204 -6.84 -10.51 12.14
N ASN A 205 -5.74 -11.24 12.16
CA ASN A 205 -5.19 -11.88 10.96
C ASN A 205 -5.68 -13.32 10.92
N ILE A 206 -5.79 -13.85 9.72
CA ILE A 206 -6.19 -15.25 9.49
C ILE A 206 -5.14 -15.94 8.64
N ASP A 207 -4.81 -17.19 8.96
CA ASP A 207 -3.99 -18.05 8.10
C ASP A 207 -4.73 -18.36 6.79
N PHE A 208 -4.16 -17.95 5.66
CA PHE A 208 -4.73 -18.16 4.33
C PHE A 208 -3.82 -19.00 3.44
N SER A 209 -3.62 -20.24 3.84
CA SER A 209 -2.71 -21.19 3.18
C SER A 209 -3.19 -21.61 1.78
N ALA A 210 -2.25 -22.13 0.97
CA ALA A 210 -2.57 -22.73 -0.33
C ALA A 210 -3.49 -23.95 -0.20
N LYS A 211 -3.38 -24.69 0.92
CA LYS A 211 -4.24 -25.83 1.21
C LYS A 211 -5.69 -25.37 1.41
N LEU A 212 -5.89 -24.32 2.23
CA LEU A 212 -7.22 -23.76 2.46
C LEU A 212 -7.87 -23.32 1.15
N ALA A 213 -7.13 -22.64 0.28
CA ALA A 213 -7.65 -22.20 -1.02
C ALA A 213 -8.12 -23.38 -1.89
N LYS A 214 -7.35 -24.49 -1.93
CA LYS A 214 -7.76 -25.71 -2.65
C LYS A 214 -9.02 -26.35 -2.06
N GLU A 215 -9.19 -26.31 -0.76
CA GLU A 215 -10.41 -26.82 -0.12
C GLU A 215 -11.61 -25.93 -0.47
N MET A 216 -11.42 -24.61 -0.50
CA MET A 216 -12.48 -23.68 -0.92
C MET A 216 -12.90 -23.88 -2.38
N GLU A 217 -12.00 -24.30 -3.28
CA GLU A 217 -12.35 -24.64 -4.67
C GLU A 217 -13.39 -25.76 -4.79
N ARG A 218 -13.59 -26.54 -3.73
CA ARG A 218 -14.58 -27.63 -3.67
C ARG A 218 -16.00 -27.17 -3.35
N PHE A 219 -16.21 -25.91 -2.95
CA PHE A 219 -17.56 -25.41 -2.67
C PHE A 219 -18.45 -25.52 -3.90
N ARG A 220 -19.69 -25.92 -3.69
CA ARG A 220 -20.72 -26.09 -4.72
C ARG A 220 -22.02 -25.43 -4.28
N THR A 221 -22.93 -25.21 -5.20
CA THR A 221 -24.23 -24.55 -4.92
C THR A 221 -25.07 -25.33 -3.91
N TYR A 222 -24.93 -26.65 -3.86
CA TYR A 222 -25.66 -27.50 -2.95
C TYR A 222 -24.96 -27.69 -1.59
N THR A 223 -23.74 -27.16 -1.44
CA THR A 223 -22.97 -27.28 -0.20
C THR A 223 -23.36 -26.14 0.74
N LYS A 224 -23.81 -26.48 1.95
CA LYS A 224 -24.00 -25.49 3.02
C LYS A 224 -22.62 -25.14 3.58
N VAL A 225 -22.21 -23.89 3.47
CA VAL A 225 -20.91 -23.41 3.95
C VAL A 225 -21.12 -22.52 5.17
N GLU A 226 -20.49 -22.88 6.27
CA GLU A 226 -20.40 -22.09 7.47
C GLU A 226 -19.01 -21.43 7.51
N LEU A 227 -18.98 -20.10 7.69
CA LEU A 227 -17.77 -19.35 7.98
C LEU A 227 -17.65 -19.20 9.49
N SER A 228 -16.57 -19.72 10.05
CA SER A 228 -16.28 -19.64 11.47
C SER A 228 -14.91 -19.03 11.73
N VAL A 229 -14.86 -18.00 12.57
CA VAL A 229 -13.64 -17.41 13.12
C VAL A 229 -13.69 -17.64 14.62
N ASN A 230 -12.83 -18.51 15.16
CA ASN A 230 -12.89 -18.88 16.56
C ASN A 230 -11.51 -18.79 17.22
N PRO A 231 -11.36 -18.03 18.33
CA PRO A 231 -10.10 -17.94 19.07
C PRO A 231 -9.59 -19.27 19.64
N GLY A 232 -10.52 -20.20 19.94
CA GLY A 232 -10.16 -21.53 20.43
C GLY A 232 -9.57 -22.46 19.38
N GLY A 233 -9.47 -21.99 18.13
CA GLY A 233 -9.10 -22.83 17.00
C GLY A 233 -10.21 -23.81 16.63
N PHE A 234 -9.99 -24.51 15.54
CA PHE A 234 -10.87 -25.55 15.09
C PHE A 234 -10.39 -26.89 15.68
N SER A 235 -11.02 -27.37 16.71
CA SER A 235 -10.75 -28.69 17.25
C SER A 235 -11.51 -29.74 16.43
N VAL A 236 -10.79 -30.42 15.53
CA VAL A 236 -11.20 -31.73 15.13
C VAL A 236 -10.73 -32.65 16.24
N ASP A 237 -11.65 -33.26 16.94
CA ASP A 237 -11.35 -34.33 17.88
C ASP A 237 -10.94 -35.61 17.11
N THR A 238 -9.70 -35.60 16.62
CA THR A 238 -9.02 -36.75 16.02
C THR A 238 -7.99 -37.34 16.97
N GLY A 239 -8.05 -36.98 18.26
CA GLY A 239 -7.29 -37.62 19.32
C GLY A 239 -5.76 -37.43 19.30
N VAL A 240 -5.16 -36.88 18.26
CA VAL A 240 -3.70 -36.64 18.18
C VAL A 240 -3.42 -35.54 17.18
N MET A 241 -3.40 -34.27 17.64
CA MET A 241 -2.71 -33.24 16.90
C MET A 241 -1.70 -32.54 17.82
N PRO A 242 -0.42 -32.49 17.46
CA PRO A 242 0.53 -31.65 18.15
C PRO A 242 0.14 -30.17 17.91
N GLU A 243 0.27 -29.34 18.95
CA GLU A 243 0.20 -27.88 18.82
C GLU A 243 1.15 -27.45 17.71
N HIS A 244 0.61 -27.08 16.56
CA HIS A 244 1.38 -26.46 15.50
C HIS A 244 1.51 -24.97 15.85
N LEU A 245 2.53 -24.66 16.62
CA LEU A 245 3.08 -23.32 16.78
C LEU A 245 3.80 -22.95 15.46
N GLU A 246 3.06 -22.48 14.48
CA GLU A 246 3.68 -21.75 13.37
C GLU A 246 4.09 -20.37 13.89
N LYS A 247 5.39 -20.18 14.09
CA LYS A 247 5.98 -18.85 14.29
C LYS A 247 5.92 -18.11 12.96
N LYS A 248 4.81 -17.50 12.63
CA LYS A 248 4.71 -16.58 11.51
C LYS A 248 5.09 -15.16 11.95
N ILE A 249 5.74 -14.45 11.04
CA ILE A 249 6.29 -13.11 11.22
C ILE A 249 5.13 -12.11 11.26
N ASP A 250 5.25 -11.09 12.07
CA ASP A 250 4.42 -9.88 12.24
C ASP A 250 3.74 -9.34 11.00
N LEU A 251 2.60 -8.65 11.21
CA LEU A 251 2.08 -7.68 10.22
C LEU A 251 3.24 -6.76 9.84
N PRO A 252 3.73 -6.79 8.59
CA PRO A 252 4.88 -5.99 8.24
C PRO A 252 4.56 -4.51 8.52
N GLU A 253 5.51 -3.77 9.10
CA GLU A 253 5.37 -2.31 9.25
C GLU A 253 4.99 -1.65 7.93
N THR A 254 5.40 -2.26 6.82
CA THR A 254 5.06 -1.87 5.47
C THR A 254 3.55 -1.93 5.22
N TRP A 255 2.84 -2.95 5.70
CA TRP A 255 1.40 -3.06 5.53
C TRP A 255 0.62 -1.99 6.29
N ILE A 256 1.07 -1.61 7.50
CA ILE A 256 0.47 -0.50 8.26
C ILE A 256 0.55 0.80 7.45
N LYS A 257 1.72 1.07 6.86
CA LYS A 257 1.90 2.21 5.95
C LYS A 257 1.03 2.08 4.71
N GLY A 258 0.96 0.89 4.13
CA GLY A 258 0.14 0.59 2.96
C GLY A 258 -1.35 0.85 3.23
N PHE A 259 -1.90 0.34 4.33
CA PHE A 259 -3.30 0.57 4.72
C PHE A 259 -3.62 2.05 4.94
N ASN A 260 -2.69 2.79 5.56
CA ASN A 260 -2.81 4.22 5.70
C ASN A 260 -2.85 4.94 4.35
N GLN A 261 -1.96 4.59 3.41
CA GLN A 261 -1.93 5.19 2.07
C GLN A 261 -3.18 4.84 1.24
N VAL A 262 -3.65 3.59 1.33
CA VAL A 262 -4.90 3.16 0.69
C VAL A 262 -6.08 3.96 1.22
N SER A 263 -6.24 4.05 2.55
CA SER A 263 -7.34 4.80 3.18
C SER A 263 -7.30 6.27 2.81
N SER A 264 -6.11 6.87 2.82
CA SER A 264 -5.93 8.26 2.40
C SER A 264 -6.28 8.48 0.93
N ALA A 265 -5.83 7.60 0.04
CA ALA A 265 -6.16 7.71 -1.39
C ALA A 265 -7.65 7.46 -1.66
N ALA A 266 -8.25 6.46 -1.01
CA ALA A 266 -9.66 6.12 -1.19
C ALA A 266 -10.61 7.24 -0.74
N SER A 267 -10.19 8.04 0.26
CA SER A 267 -10.96 9.21 0.74
C SER A 267 -10.85 10.44 -0.16
N MET A 268 -9.93 10.44 -1.13
CA MET A 268 -9.83 11.51 -2.11
C MET A 268 -11.00 11.42 -3.09
N GLY A 269 -11.62 12.52 -3.41
CA GLY A 269 -12.62 12.57 -4.47
C GLY A 269 -12.03 12.09 -5.80
N GLY A 270 -12.85 11.52 -6.65
CA GLY A 270 -12.44 11.02 -7.96
C GLY A 270 -13.59 11.04 -8.96
N VAL A 271 -13.29 10.62 -10.18
CA VAL A 271 -14.30 10.39 -11.21
C VAL A 271 -14.76 8.95 -11.14
N ASP A 272 -16.03 8.75 -10.83
CA ASP A 272 -16.65 7.43 -10.82
C ASP A 272 -17.21 7.09 -12.21
N VAL A 273 -16.91 5.90 -12.72
CA VAL A 273 -17.41 5.37 -13.97
C VAL A 273 -18.00 3.99 -13.70
N GLU A 274 -19.29 3.85 -13.99
CA GLU A 274 -20.00 2.57 -13.89
C GLU A 274 -19.81 1.77 -15.17
N LEU A 275 -19.38 0.51 -15.04
CA LEU A 275 -19.13 -0.41 -16.16
C LEU A 275 -19.97 -1.67 -16.00
N ALA A 276 -20.54 -2.15 -17.10
CA ALA A 276 -21.11 -3.49 -17.14
C ALA A 276 -20.00 -4.56 -17.20
N PRO A 277 -20.29 -5.82 -16.82
CA PRO A 277 -19.32 -6.91 -16.93
C PRO A 277 -18.72 -7.07 -18.34
N VAL A 278 -19.51 -6.81 -19.38
CA VAL A 278 -19.06 -6.87 -20.77
C VAL A 278 -18.01 -5.79 -21.09
N ASP A 279 -18.14 -4.58 -20.54
CA ASP A 279 -17.16 -3.51 -20.75
C ASP A 279 -15.83 -3.89 -20.10
N MET A 280 -15.88 -4.46 -18.89
CA MET A 280 -14.69 -4.95 -18.21
C MET A 280 -14.03 -6.10 -18.98
N TYR A 281 -14.84 -7.02 -19.54
CA TYR A 281 -14.34 -8.09 -20.39
C TYR A 281 -13.62 -7.52 -21.64
N ASP A 282 -14.19 -6.52 -22.28
CA ASP A 282 -13.61 -5.90 -23.47
C ASP A 282 -12.25 -5.24 -23.15
N ILE A 283 -12.15 -4.56 -22.00
CA ILE A 283 -10.89 -3.99 -21.51
C ILE A 283 -9.86 -5.09 -21.28
N CYS A 284 -10.20 -6.14 -20.53
CA CYS A 284 -9.30 -7.25 -20.22
C CYS A 284 -8.86 -8.01 -21.49
N SER A 285 -9.81 -8.26 -22.39
CA SER A 285 -9.57 -8.91 -23.69
C SER A 285 -8.62 -8.09 -24.56
N PHE A 286 -8.76 -6.75 -24.57
CA PHE A 286 -7.84 -5.87 -25.27
C PHE A 286 -6.44 -5.95 -24.67
N LEU A 287 -6.30 -5.83 -23.33
CA LEU A 287 -5.02 -5.87 -22.62
C LEU A 287 -4.30 -7.20 -22.83
N ARG A 288 -5.02 -8.31 -22.85
CA ARG A 288 -4.47 -9.65 -23.08
C ARG A 288 -3.87 -9.78 -24.47
N ARG A 289 -4.56 -9.27 -25.49
CA ARG A 289 -4.12 -9.32 -26.90
C ARG A 289 -3.00 -8.32 -27.21
N HIS A 290 -2.90 -7.21 -26.46
CA HIS A 290 -1.98 -6.11 -26.73
C HIS A 290 -1.00 -5.89 -25.58
N LYS A 291 -0.03 -6.80 -25.42
CA LYS A 291 1.04 -6.66 -24.43
C LYS A 291 2.03 -5.58 -24.89
N ALA A 292 2.21 -4.53 -24.09
CA ALA A 292 3.13 -3.45 -24.38
C ALA A 292 4.51 -3.71 -23.77
N HIS A 293 5.54 -3.71 -24.60
CA HIS A 293 6.94 -3.84 -24.18
C HIS A 293 7.69 -2.50 -24.14
N LYS A 294 7.11 -1.45 -24.74
CA LYS A 294 7.72 -0.11 -24.84
C LYS A 294 6.84 0.92 -24.13
N SER A 295 7.47 1.90 -23.50
CA SER A 295 6.83 3.08 -22.92
C SER A 295 6.44 4.07 -24.05
N PRO A 296 5.38 4.89 -23.85
CA PRO A 296 4.50 4.97 -22.69
C PRO A 296 3.47 3.84 -22.62
N ARG A 297 3.13 3.37 -21.42
CA ARG A 297 2.19 2.25 -21.19
C ARG A 297 1.04 2.71 -20.30
N TYR A 298 0.16 3.57 -20.79
CA TYR A 298 -1.00 4.05 -20.05
C TYR A 298 -2.31 3.78 -20.80
N MET A 299 -3.41 3.84 -20.08
CA MET A 299 -4.76 3.98 -20.62
C MET A 299 -5.19 5.43 -20.42
N LYS A 300 -5.67 6.07 -21.47
CA LYS A 300 -6.25 7.39 -21.43
C LYS A 300 -7.76 7.28 -21.57
N TRP A 301 -8.45 7.57 -20.49
CA TRP A 301 -9.90 7.59 -20.44
C TRP A 301 -10.41 8.93 -20.98
N LEU A 302 -11.27 8.86 -21.95
CA LEU A 302 -11.91 10.01 -22.59
C LEU A 302 -13.38 10.01 -22.17
N LEU A 303 -13.72 10.92 -21.25
CA LEU A 303 -15.01 10.99 -20.58
C LEU A 303 -15.73 12.26 -21.03
N GLU A 304 -16.79 12.11 -21.81
CA GLU A 304 -17.63 13.20 -22.28
C GLU A 304 -19.08 12.97 -21.79
N PRO A 305 -19.72 13.99 -21.14
CA PRO A 305 -21.07 13.87 -20.62
C PRO A 305 -22.06 13.31 -21.64
N GLY A 306 -22.83 12.29 -21.26
CA GLY A 306 -23.85 11.67 -22.10
C GLY A 306 -23.32 10.85 -23.29
N LYS A 307 -21.98 10.67 -23.41
CA LYS A 307 -21.38 9.86 -24.48
C LYS A 307 -20.79 8.55 -23.96
N PRO A 308 -20.65 7.53 -24.83
CA PRO A 308 -19.94 6.31 -24.49
C PRO A 308 -18.52 6.59 -24.02
N VAL A 309 -18.09 5.88 -23.00
CA VAL A 309 -16.72 5.95 -22.48
C VAL A 309 -15.76 5.40 -23.52
N ARG A 310 -14.67 6.13 -23.81
CA ARG A 310 -13.62 5.73 -24.73
C ARG A 310 -12.30 5.62 -24.01
N ILE A 311 -11.53 4.59 -24.33
CA ILE A 311 -10.21 4.36 -23.74
C ILE A 311 -9.17 4.25 -24.86
N LEU A 312 -8.19 5.15 -24.85
CA LEU A 312 -7.04 5.10 -25.73
C LEU A 312 -5.89 4.35 -25.06
N PHE A 313 -5.36 3.34 -25.72
CA PHE A 313 -4.29 2.48 -25.23
C PHE A 313 -2.95 2.82 -25.88
N GLU A 314 -2.05 3.38 -25.10
CA GLU A 314 -0.67 3.63 -25.55
C GLU A 314 0.28 2.46 -25.20
N PRO A 315 1.27 2.13 -26.04
CA PRO A 315 1.75 2.88 -27.23
C PRO A 315 1.07 2.50 -28.56
N PHE A 316 -0.06 1.83 -28.52
CA PHE A 316 -0.69 1.29 -29.75
C PHE A 316 -1.52 2.33 -30.51
N GLY A 317 -1.86 3.47 -29.89
CA GLY A 317 -2.77 4.46 -30.44
C GLY A 317 -4.16 3.90 -30.78
N LYS A 318 -4.55 2.77 -30.14
CA LYS A 318 -5.85 2.13 -30.38
C LYS A 318 -6.88 2.59 -29.37
N GLU A 319 -8.06 2.90 -29.85
CA GLU A 319 -9.20 3.30 -29.05
C GLU A 319 -10.18 2.15 -28.90
N LEU A 320 -10.70 1.97 -27.71
CA LEU A 320 -11.80 1.07 -27.36
C LEU A 320 -12.99 1.93 -26.90
N THR A 321 -14.13 1.78 -27.54
CA THR A 321 -15.38 2.41 -27.13
C THR A 321 -16.20 1.39 -26.35
N LEU A 322 -16.55 1.73 -25.11
CA LEU A 322 -17.35 0.90 -24.21
C LEU A 322 -18.85 1.13 -24.43
N LYS A 323 -19.68 0.23 -23.93
CA LYS A 323 -21.14 0.42 -23.89
C LYS A 323 -21.56 1.38 -22.78
N ALA A 324 -20.77 1.45 -21.72
CA ALA A 324 -21.00 2.36 -20.61
C ALA A 324 -21.01 3.82 -21.09
N VAL A 325 -22.00 4.58 -20.64
CA VAL A 325 -22.14 6.02 -20.91
C VAL A 325 -21.68 6.80 -19.69
N TYR A 326 -20.83 7.80 -19.91
CA TYR A 326 -20.37 8.66 -18.85
C TYR A 326 -21.48 9.60 -18.37
N THR A 327 -21.77 9.54 -17.07
CA THR A 327 -22.87 10.31 -16.44
C THR A 327 -22.40 11.57 -15.70
N GLY A 328 -21.09 11.82 -15.65
CA GLY A 328 -20.56 13.01 -15.03
C GLY A 328 -20.89 14.29 -15.82
N GLU A 329 -20.86 15.42 -15.15
CA GLU A 329 -21.27 16.71 -15.74
C GLU A 329 -20.18 17.35 -16.62
N LYS A 330 -18.91 17.01 -16.41
CA LYS A 330 -17.78 17.68 -17.07
C LYS A 330 -17.02 16.71 -17.97
N LYS A 331 -16.53 17.21 -19.11
CA LYS A 331 -15.58 16.49 -19.94
C LYS A 331 -14.26 16.32 -19.21
N ARG A 332 -13.70 15.09 -19.24
CA ARG A 332 -12.44 14.76 -18.56
C ARG A 332 -11.56 13.84 -19.39
N GLU A 333 -10.26 13.93 -19.17
CA GLU A 333 -9.26 13.03 -19.72
C GLU A 333 -8.35 12.52 -18.60
N GLU A 334 -8.49 11.24 -18.26
CA GLU A 334 -7.76 10.63 -17.17
C GLU A 334 -6.69 9.67 -17.71
N LYS A 335 -5.42 9.85 -17.31
CA LYS A 335 -4.32 8.95 -17.67
C LYS A 335 -3.95 8.07 -16.51
N ILE A 336 -4.14 6.78 -16.68
CA ILE A 336 -3.82 5.78 -15.66
C ILE A 336 -2.71 4.85 -16.12
N TYR A 337 -1.87 4.46 -15.19
CA TYR A 337 -0.74 3.56 -15.39
C TYR A 337 -0.98 2.21 -14.71
N GLY A 338 -0.08 1.25 -14.92
CA GLY A 338 -0.21 -0.08 -14.32
C GLY A 338 -1.34 -0.92 -14.89
N ARG A 339 -1.74 -0.67 -16.14
CA ARG A 339 -2.87 -1.32 -16.82
C ARG A 339 -2.82 -2.84 -16.84
N GLU A 340 -1.62 -3.43 -16.81
CA GLU A 340 -1.45 -4.89 -16.84
C GLU A 340 -2.05 -5.56 -15.59
N ARG A 341 -2.13 -4.84 -14.46
CA ARG A 341 -2.77 -5.31 -13.22
C ARG A 341 -4.27 -5.49 -13.36
N TRP A 342 -4.91 -4.82 -14.32
CA TRP A 342 -6.34 -4.97 -14.59
C TRP A 342 -6.73 -6.41 -14.97
N LEU A 343 -5.80 -7.19 -15.52
CA LEU A 343 -6.04 -8.60 -15.83
C LEU A 343 -6.36 -9.45 -14.60
N THR A 344 -6.01 -9.00 -13.40
CA THR A 344 -6.40 -9.69 -12.16
C THR A 344 -7.90 -9.67 -11.93
N ILE A 345 -8.61 -8.64 -12.45
CA ILE A 345 -10.06 -8.46 -12.28
C ILE A 345 -10.86 -9.49 -13.07
N GLU A 346 -10.27 -10.08 -14.08
CA GLU A 346 -10.95 -10.95 -15.05
C GLU A 346 -11.76 -12.09 -14.42
N LYS A 347 -11.25 -12.63 -13.31
CA LYS A 347 -11.94 -13.71 -12.58
C LYS A 347 -13.25 -13.26 -11.91
N LEU A 348 -13.40 -11.97 -11.64
CA LEU A 348 -14.63 -11.42 -11.05
C LEU A 348 -15.73 -11.18 -12.09
N ILE A 349 -15.39 -11.07 -13.37
CA ILE A 349 -16.34 -10.73 -14.42
C ILE A 349 -17.59 -11.64 -14.41
N PRO A 350 -17.44 -12.98 -14.32
CA PRO A 350 -18.58 -13.88 -14.40
C PRO A 350 -19.56 -13.79 -13.21
N ILE A 351 -19.10 -13.29 -12.06
CA ILE A 351 -19.87 -13.23 -10.82
C ILE A 351 -20.32 -11.81 -10.46
N SER A 352 -19.87 -10.81 -11.23
CA SER A 352 -20.17 -9.41 -10.96
C SER A 352 -21.47 -8.95 -11.64
N LYS A 353 -22.23 -8.12 -10.94
CA LYS A 353 -23.40 -7.40 -11.48
C LYS A 353 -22.95 -6.15 -12.24
N SER A 354 -22.01 -5.42 -11.68
CA SER A 354 -21.41 -4.21 -12.25
C SER A 354 -20.00 -3.97 -11.67
N PHE A 355 -19.30 -3.01 -12.24
CA PHE A 355 -18.02 -2.50 -11.75
C PHE A 355 -18.09 -0.99 -11.61
N LYS A 356 -17.68 -0.47 -10.47
CA LYS A 356 -17.45 0.95 -10.26
C LYS A 356 -15.95 1.23 -10.32
N VAL A 357 -15.53 2.04 -11.28
CA VAL A 357 -14.13 2.46 -11.44
C VAL A 357 -13.98 3.88 -10.94
N ARG A 358 -13.18 4.10 -9.90
CA ARG A 358 -12.84 5.43 -9.36
C ARG A 358 -11.45 5.83 -9.83
N LEU A 359 -11.39 6.89 -10.63
CA LEU A 359 -10.18 7.48 -11.18
C LEU A 359 -9.84 8.75 -10.39
N LEU A 360 -8.64 8.78 -9.77
CA LEU A 360 -8.23 9.88 -8.87
C LEU A 360 -7.43 10.97 -9.57
N GLY A 361 -7.24 10.89 -10.89
CA GLY A 361 -6.48 11.85 -11.67
C GLY A 361 -5.18 11.30 -12.27
N PHE A 362 -4.43 12.17 -12.91
CA PHE A 362 -3.22 11.85 -13.65
C PHE A 362 -2.16 11.17 -12.78
N GLY A 363 -1.87 9.89 -13.09
CA GLY A 363 -0.86 9.12 -12.38
C GLY A 363 -1.22 8.79 -10.92
N MET A 364 -2.44 9.03 -10.53
CA MET A 364 -2.96 8.73 -9.19
C MET A 364 -3.45 7.27 -9.11
N PRO A 365 -3.66 6.72 -7.91
CA PRO A 365 -4.27 5.41 -7.73
C PRO A 365 -5.63 5.30 -8.38
N GLN A 366 -6.05 4.08 -8.59
CA GLN A 366 -7.36 3.75 -9.13
C GLN A 366 -7.98 2.64 -8.27
N PHE A 367 -9.25 2.78 -7.98
CA PHE A 367 -10.02 1.78 -7.27
C PHE A 367 -11.09 1.19 -8.18
N ILE A 368 -11.24 -0.12 -8.15
CA ILE A 368 -12.23 -0.85 -8.92
C ILE A 368 -13.01 -1.70 -7.94
N THR A 369 -14.29 -1.42 -7.80
CA THR A 369 -15.19 -2.16 -6.94
C THR A 369 -16.12 -2.99 -7.80
N ALA A 370 -16.02 -4.31 -7.68
CA ALA A 370 -16.95 -5.27 -8.29
C ALA A 370 -18.14 -5.47 -7.37
N ASP A 371 -19.34 -5.23 -7.90
CA ASP A 371 -20.60 -5.53 -7.22
C ASP A 371 -20.95 -7.00 -7.40
N LEU A 372 -20.91 -7.78 -6.32
CA LEU A 372 -21.25 -9.20 -6.28
C LEU A 372 -22.60 -9.45 -5.57
N GLY A 373 -23.38 -8.41 -5.32
CA GLY A 373 -24.61 -8.45 -4.54
C GLY A 373 -24.38 -8.00 -3.10
N THR A 374 -24.60 -8.90 -2.16
CA THR A 374 -24.32 -8.69 -0.73
C THR A 374 -22.81 -8.65 -0.39
N MET A 375 -21.98 -8.86 -1.39
CA MET A 375 -20.53 -8.78 -1.30
C MET A 375 -20.01 -7.73 -2.27
N LYS A 376 -18.92 -7.05 -1.89
CA LYS A 376 -18.22 -6.10 -2.75
C LYS A 376 -16.72 -6.40 -2.73
N MET A 377 -16.10 -6.52 -3.89
CA MET A 377 -14.66 -6.69 -3.99
C MET A 377 -14.01 -5.42 -4.52
N THR A 378 -13.32 -4.70 -3.66
CA THR A 378 -12.58 -3.50 -4.02
C THR A 378 -11.12 -3.84 -4.26
N ILE A 379 -10.59 -3.44 -5.41
CA ILE A 379 -9.19 -3.61 -5.79
C ILE A 379 -8.60 -2.21 -5.98
N GLY A 380 -7.55 -1.90 -5.23
CA GLY A 380 -6.80 -0.67 -5.34
C GLY A 380 -5.46 -0.90 -6.04
N PHE A 381 -5.25 -0.27 -7.18
CA PHE A 381 -3.95 -0.24 -7.84
C PHE A 381 -3.19 1.01 -7.44
N SER A 382 -1.95 0.84 -6.96
CA SER A 382 -1.06 1.97 -6.70
C SER A 382 -0.78 2.73 -8.01
N THR A 383 -0.19 3.91 -7.90
CA THR A 383 0.24 4.66 -9.09
C THR A 383 1.31 3.89 -9.85
N TRP A 384 1.63 4.28 -11.04
CA TRP A 384 2.80 3.89 -11.84
C TRP A 384 3.25 2.42 -11.66
N SER A 385 3.73 1.79 -12.69
CA SER A 385 4.14 0.39 -12.71
C SER A 385 5.27 -0.01 -11.75
N SER A 386 5.96 0.94 -11.14
CA SER A 386 7.10 0.72 -10.23
C SER A 386 6.86 1.18 -8.79
N ASN A 387 5.67 1.66 -8.50
CA ASN A 387 5.35 2.19 -7.18
C ASN A 387 4.43 1.23 -6.43
N ASP A 388 4.76 0.98 -5.17
CA ASP A 388 3.92 0.22 -4.26
C ASP A 388 3.23 1.18 -3.27
N TRP A 389 2.23 0.66 -2.57
CA TRP A 389 1.47 1.43 -1.58
C TRP A 389 2.32 1.86 -0.39
N VAL A 390 3.42 1.21 -0.17
CA VAL A 390 4.25 1.34 1.04
C VAL A 390 5.33 2.40 0.90
N LYS A 391 5.90 2.55 -0.29
CA LYS A 391 6.98 3.51 -0.54
C LYS A 391 6.50 4.94 -0.69
N GLY A 392 5.19 5.12 -0.92
CA GLY A 392 4.59 6.44 -1.04
C GLY A 392 4.10 6.98 0.31
N THR A 393 4.41 8.22 0.63
CA THR A 393 3.80 8.97 1.76
C THR A 393 2.95 10.14 1.26
N ALA A 394 2.69 10.14 -0.05
CA ALA A 394 2.08 11.27 -0.73
C ALA A 394 0.59 11.42 -0.46
N PHE A 395 -0.13 10.32 -0.31
CA PHE A 395 -1.59 10.35 -0.27
C PHE A 395 -2.15 10.98 1.01
N ASN A 396 -1.46 10.84 2.13
CA ASN A 396 -1.83 11.56 3.36
C ASN A 396 -1.83 13.09 3.17
N ILE A 397 -0.81 13.60 2.45
CA ILE A 397 -0.68 15.02 2.18
C ILE A 397 -1.76 15.47 1.19
N LEU A 398 -1.93 14.71 0.09
CA LEU A 398 -2.91 15.01 -0.95
C LEU A 398 -4.35 14.94 -0.45
N ALA A 399 -4.66 14.03 0.45
CA ALA A 399 -5.96 13.92 1.10
C ALA A 399 -6.20 14.96 2.21
N GLY A 400 -5.16 15.72 2.58
CA GLY A 400 -5.24 16.69 3.67
C GLY A 400 -5.19 16.07 5.07
N PHE A 401 -4.62 14.88 5.20
CA PHE A 401 -4.48 14.12 6.45
C PHE A 401 -3.11 14.29 7.12
N ALA A 402 -2.31 15.26 6.66
CA ALA A 402 -1.03 15.59 7.28
C ALA A 402 -1.23 16.30 8.61
N GLY A 403 -0.31 16.05 9.57
CA GLY A 403 -0.37 16.65 10.91
C GLY A 403 -0.97 15.73 11.97
N LYS A 404 -1.14 16.25 13.18
CA LYS A 404 -1.70 15.50 14.33
C LYS A 404 -3.20 15.72 14.49
N GLY A 405 -3.68 16.94 14.24
CA GLY A 405 -5.08 17.32 14.41
C GLY A 405 -5.63 17.00 15.81
N ASN A 406 -6.94 16.88 15.90
CA ASN A 406 -7.69 16.52 17.11
C ASN A 406 -7.90 15.00 17.25
N TYR A 407 -6.81 14.22 17.12
CA TYR A 407 -6.84 12.77 17.11
C TYR A 407 -7.64 12.14 18.25
N ASN A 408 -7.48 12.60 19.51
CA ASN A 408 -8.14 11.99 20.65
C ASN A 408 -9.68 12.10 20.56
N GLU A 409 -10.20 13.23 20.08
CA GLU A 409 -11.64 13.42 19.89
C GLU A 409 -12.17 12.52 18.79
N ILE A 410 -11.43 12.43 17.67
CA ILE A 410 -11.76 11.54 16.55
C ILE A 410 -11.73 10.07 16.97
N TYR A 411 -10.71 9.66 17.74
CA TYR A 411 -10.62 8.29 18.26
C TYR A 411 -11.85 7.95 19.11
N SER A 412 -12.15 8.76 20.14
CA SER A 412 -13.30 8.53 21.03
C SER A 412 -14.63 8.53 20.27
N LEU A 413 -14.77 9.41 19.28
CA LEU A 413 -15.96 9.46 18.44
C LEU A 413 -16.15 8.17 17.63
N LEU A 414 -15.09 7.70 16.94
CA LEU A 414 -15.16 6.51 16.11
C LEU A 414 -15.16 5.20 16.92
N GLU A 415 -14.53 5.17 18.09
CA GLU A 415 -14.63 4.05 19.02
C GLU A 415 -16.09 3.85 19.46
N LYS A 416 -16.84 4.94 19.71
CA LYS A 416 -18.24 4.90 20.11
C LYS A 416 -19.19 4.55 18.95
N HIS A 417 -19.02 5.22 17.79
CA HIS A 417 -19.96 5.11 16.67
C HIS A 417 -19.57 4.07 15.64
N ARG A 418 -18.37 3.51 15.74
CA ARG A 418 -17.77 2.48 14.87
C ARG A 418 -17.62 2.87 13.40
N CYS A 419 -18.54 3.65 12.85
CA CYS A 419 -18.56 4.04 11.43
C CYS A 419 -19.23 5.41 11.27
N LEU A 420 -18.59 6.36 10.61
CA LEU A 420 -19.14 7.69 10.32
C LEU A 420 -18.64 8.20 8.96
N SER A 421 -19.49 8.96 8.26
CA SER A 421 -19.03 9.73 7.10
C SER A 421 -18.14 10.91 7.52
N MET A 422 -17.31 11.42 6.61
CA MET A 422 -16.50 12.62 6.88
C MET A 422 -17.37 13.81 7.24
N ASP A 423 -18.51 13.97 6.58
CA ASP A 423 -19.46 15.08 6.86
C ASP A 423 -20.07 14.93 8.26
N SER A 424 -20.46 13.73 8.65
CA SER A 424 -20.96 13.46 10.01
C SER A 424 -19.91 13.77 11.10
N ILE A 425 -18.64 13.45 10.83
CA ILE A 425 -17.54 13.81 11.72
C ILE A 425 -17.42 15.33 11.84
N TYR A 426 -17.52 16.07 10.73
CA TYR A 426 -17.44 17.52 10.76
C TYR A 426 -18.62 18.17 11.47
N ASP A 427 -19.83 17.62 11.29
CA ASP A 427 -21.03 18.14 11.94
C ASP A 427 -21.00 17.93 13.45
N ILE A 428 -20.52 16.77 13.91
CA ILE A 428 -20.40 16.46 15.33
C ILE A 428 -19.29 17.29 16.00
N LEU A 429 -18.15 17.46 15.31
CA LEU A 429 -16.98 18.19 15.80
C LEU A 429 -16.90 19.62 15.23
N ASN A 430 -18.03 20.29 15.11
CA ASN A 430 -18.17 21.60 14.49
C ASN A 430 -17.35 22.72 15.16
N THR A 431 -16.87 22.49 16.39
CA THR A 431 -16.00 23.42 17.14
C THR A 431 -14.58 23.47 16.61
N ASN A 432 -14.17 22.45 15.83
CA ASN A 432 -12.81 22.34 15.29
C ASN A 432 -12.78 22.67 13.80
N PRO A 433 -11.72 23.30 13.30
CA PRO A 433 -11.55 23.48 11.86
C PRO A 433 -11.57 22.15 11.10
N LYS A 434 -12.18 22.12 9.92
CA LYS A 434 -12.24 20.90 9.07
C LYS A 434 -10.85 20.31 8.80
N SER A 435 -9.82 21.15 8.72
CA SER A 435 -8.43 20.72 8.54
C SER A 435 -7.89 19.93 9.73
N GLU A 436 -8.25 20.31 10.97
CA GLU A 436 -7.87 19.58 12.19
C GLU A 436 -8.60 18.25 12.29
N ASN A 437 -9.88 18.21 11.93
CA ASN A 437 -10.65 16.99 11.88
C ASN A 437 -10.08 16.02 10.83
N LYS A 438 -9.71 16.51 9.64
CA LYS A 438 -9.01 15.71 8.64
C LYS A 438 -7.67 15.17 9.15
N ALA A 439 -6.85 16.01 9.77
CA ALA A 439 -5.57 15.59 10.32
C ALA A 439 -5.73 14.54 11.44
N GLY A 440 -6.76 14.67 12.29
CA GLY A 440 -7.11 13.69 13.31
C GLY A 440 -7.49 12.33 12.73
N VAL A 441 -8.33 12.30 11.68
CA VAL A 441 -8.66 11.08 10.93
C VAL A 441 -7.39 10.48 10.29
N GLY A 442 -6.53 11.31 9.72
CA GLY A 442 -5.25 10.87 9.16
C GLY A 442 -4.34 10.23 10.20
N MET A 443 -4.34 10.75 11.43
CA MET A 443 -3.59 10.14 12.53
C MET A 443 -4.17 8.78 12.93
N LEU A 444 -5.50 8.63 12.93
CA LEU A 444 -6.16 7.34 13.17
C LEU A 444 -5.70 6.29 12.14
N PHE A 445 -5.64 6.67 10.85
CA PHE A 445 -5.15 5.78 9.79
C PHE A 445 -3.68 5.41 9.97
N ARG A 446 -2.83 6.39 10.33
CA ARG A 446 -1.39 6.15 10.58
C ARG A 446 -1.16 5.20 11.74
N ARG A 447 -2.01 5.25 12.76
CA ARG A 447 -1.93 4.37 13.92
C ARG A 447 -2.60 3.01 13.70
N GLY A 448 -3.17 2.78 12.52
CA GLY A 448 -3.87 1.54 12.21
C GLY A 448 -5.17 1.33 13.00
N GLU A 449 -5.72 2.41 13.55
CA GLU A 449 -6.93 2.40 14.40
C GLU A 449 -8.20 2.73 13.62
N GLY A 450 -8.08 2.86 12.32
CA GLY A 450 -9.20 3.07 11.41
C GLY A 450 -8.81 2.89 9.95
N TYR A 451 -9.81 2.86 9.08
CA TYR A 451 -9.64 2.85 7.64
C TYR A 451 -10.82 3.54 6.94
N PHE A 452 -10.62 3.89 5.67
CA PHE A 452 -11.68 4.45 4.83
C PHE A 452 -12.34 3.35 4.00
N ASP A 453 -13.63 3.16 4.19
CA ASP A 453 -14.47 2.24 3.42
C ASP A 453 -14.90 2.94 2.11
N ALA A 454 -14.23 2.60 1.02
CA ALA A 454 -14.49 3.19 -0.30
C ALA A 454 -15.84 2.79 -0.91
N VAL A 455 -16.49 1.75 -0.37
CA VAL A 455 -17.81 1.30 -0.83
C VAL A 455 -18.91 2.18 -0.25
N LYS A 456 -18.83 2.47 1.05
CA LYS A 456 -19.82 3.24 1.81
C LYS A 456 -19.42 4.70 2.03
N ASP A 457 -18.24 5.12 1.54
CA ASP A 457 -17.64 6.46 1.72
C ASP A 457 -17.63 6.89 3.20
N THR A 458 -17.19 5.99 4.09
CA THR A 458 -17.18 6.19 5.54
C THR A 458 -15.82 5.85 6.16
N VAL A 459 -15.53 6.51 7.29
CA VAL A 459 -14.41 6.15 8.16
C VAL A 459 -14.88 5.12 9.15
N ARG A 460 -14.18 3.99 9.23
CA ARG A 460 -14.49 2.88 10.15
C ARG A 460 -13.40 2.72 11.19
N PHE A 461 -13.82 2.44 12.40
CA PHE A 461 -12.91 2.08 13.49
C PHE A 461 -12.43 0.63 13.35
N ARG A 462 -11.14 0.40 13.54
CA ARG A 462 -10.51 -0.92 13.68
C ARG A 462 -9.20 -0.79 14.44
N GLN A 463 -8.68 -1.87 14.96
CA GLN A 463 -7.35 -1.92 15.57
C GLN A 463 -6.50 -2.97 14.84
N LEU A 464 -5.52 -2.51 14.06
CA LEU A 464 -4.60 -3.40 13.34
C LEU A 464 -3.58 -4.06 14.26
N CYS A 465 -3.18 -3.38 15.33
CA CYS A 465 -2.11 -3.82 16.23
C CYS A 465 -2.58 -3.77 17.67
N ASN A 466 -2.21 -4.77 18.47
CA ASN A 466 -2.51 -4.81 19.91
C ASN A 466 -1.58 -3.93 20.74
N THR A 467 -0.36 -3.77 20.25
CA THR A 467 0.66 -2.95 20.89
C THR A 467 0.73 -1.58 20.23
N PRO A 468 1.02 -0.51 20.95
CA PRO A 468 1.21 0.80 20.35
C PRO A 468 2.27 0.75 19.24
N ILE A 469 1.91 1.27 18.09
CA ILE A 469 2.83 1.37 16.95
C ILE A 469 3.98 2.29 17.33
N ALA A 470 5.21 1.96 16.90
CA ALA A 470 6.38 2.78 17.12
C ALA A 470 6.16 4.20 16.59
N LYS A 471 6.57 5.22 17.36
CA LYS A 471 6.33 6.64 17.01
C LYS A 471 6.87 7.01 15.64
N GLU A 472 7.97 6.39 15.22
CA GLU A 472 8.63 6.61 13.93
C GLU A 472 7.73 6.26 12.74
N LEU A 473 6.72 5.40 12.93
CA LEU A 473 5.78 4.99 11.88
C LEU A 473 4.67 6.00 11.64
N PHE A 474 4.28 6.77 12.66
CA PHE A 474 3.18 7.74 12.55
C PHE A 474 3.60 9.20 12.78
N GLU A 475 4.84 9.45 13.19
CA GLU A 475 5.38 10.83 13.24
C GLU A 475 5.56 11.43 11.85
N THR A 476 5.76 12.74 11.82
CA THR A 476 5.96 13.51 10.58
C THR A 476 7.02 12.87 9.70
N THR A 477 6.66 12.48 8.50
CA THR A 477 7.59 11.82 7.58
C THR A 477 8.62 12.80 7.02
N GLY A 478 9.77 12.28 6.58
CA GLY A 478 10.78 13.12 5.92
C GLY A 478 10.26 13.83 4.66
N VAL A 479 9.21 13.32 4.02
CA VAL A 479 8.53 13.97 2.89
C VAL A 479 7.70 15.15 3.38
N GLU A 480 6.97 15.01 4.47
CA GLU A 480 6.19 16.11 5.07
C GLU A 480 7.10 17.27 5.52
N LEU A 481 8.26 16.96 6.12
CA LEU A 481 9.25 17.97 6.48
C LEU A 481 9.76 18.73 5.24
N LYS A 482 10.11 18.01 4.18
CA LYS A 482 10.53 18.65 2.91
C LYS A 482 9.42 19.49 2.29
N VAL A 483 8.17 19.05 2.37
CA VAL A 483 7.03 19.86 1.89
C VAL A 483 6.93 21.15 2.69
N GLN A 484 7.07 21.09 4.02
CA GLN A 484 7.07 22.29 4.86
C GLN A 484 8.23 23.24 4.53
N GLU A 485 9.44 22.71 4.31
CA GLU A 485 10.60 23.50 3.87
C GLU A 485 10.31 24.20 2.54
N HIS A 486 9.78 23.49 1.55
CA HIS A 486 9.42 24.09 0.25
C HIS A 486 8.33 25.15 0.37
N LEU A 487 7.38 24.99 1.29
CA LEU A 487 6.35 25.97 1.56
C LEU A 487 6.93 27.25 2.18
N GLN A 488 7.91 27.10 3.08
CA GLN A 488 8.56 28.25 3.71
C GLN A 488 9.48 29.02 2.73
N GLU A 489 10.24 28.31 1.90
CA GLU A 489 11.22 28.93 1.00
C GLU A 489 10.64 29.40 -0.34
N GLY A 490 9.56 28.77 -0.80
CA GLY A 490 9.06 28.91 -2.17
C GLY A 490 7.75 29.64 -2.36
N MET A 491 7.03 29.96 -1.29
CA MET A 491 5.68 30.55 -1.41
C MET A 491 5.65 31.88 -2.19
N GLU A 492 6.63 32.73 -1.98
CA GLU A 492 6.68 34.06 -2.62
C GLU A 492 6.84 34.01 -4.15
N ASN A 493 7.35 32.90 -4.67
CA ASN A 493 7.70 32.73 -6.08
C ASN A 493 6.69 31.89 -6.87
N ILE A 494 5.56 31.51 -6.28
CA ILE A 494 4.55 30.73 -6.97
C ILE A 494 3.73 31.61 -7.89
N LYS A 495 3.63 31.20 -9.14
CA LYS A 495 2.79 31.82 -10.16
C LYS A 495 1.59 30.93 -10.44
N MET A 496 0.43 31.53 -10.50
CA MET A 496 -0.83 30.86 -10.81
C MET A 496 -1.42 31.44 -12.09
N LYS A 497 -1.84 30.57 -13.00
CA LYS A 497 -2.58 30.95 -14.19
C LYS A 497 -3.91 30.19 -14.22
N VAL A 498 -4.99 30.92 -14.43
CA VAL A 498 -6.32 30.37 -14.63
C VAL A 498 -6.60 30.27 -16.11
N THR A 499 -7.03 29.10 -16.57
CA THR A 499 -7.39 28.86 -17.98
C THR A 499 -8.87 28.55 -18.05
N SER A 500 -9.60 29.23 -18.92
CA SER A 500 -11.01 28.96 -19.20
C SER A 500 -11.19 28.22 -20.52
N GLU A 501 -12.17 27.31 -20.54
CA GLU A 501 -12.78 26.82 -21.77
C GLU A 501 -14.24 27.30 -21.81
N SER A 502 -14.58 28.13 -22.78
CA SER A 502 -15.87 28.86 -22.85
C SER A 502 -16.03 29.80 -21.64
N ASP A 503 -17.17 29.82 -20.98
CA ASP A 503 -17.47 30.67 -19.82
C ASP A 503 -17.09 30.06 -18.46
N TYR A 504 -16.45 28.89 -18.45
CA TYR A 504 -16.08 28.16 -17.23
C TYR A 504 -14.58 28.09 -17.06
N ILE A 505 -14.12 28.15 -15.81
CA ILE A 505 -12.73 27.88 -15.47
C ILE A 505 -12.46 26.40 -15.71
N ALA A 506 -11.59 26.07 -16.68
CA ALA A 506 -11.28 24.69 -17.02
C ALA A 506 -10.17 24.12 -16.14
N SER A 507 -9.16 24.95 -15.80
CA SER A 507 -8.03 24.49 -14.99
C SER A 507 -7.25 25.63 -14.35
N TYR A 508 -6.52 25.25 -13.28
CA TYR A 508 -5.57 26.12 -12.60
C TYR A 508 -4.16 25.56 -12.80
N SER A 509 -3.28 26.34 -13.38
CA SER A 509 -1.86 26.00 -13.55
C SER A 509 -1.02 26.74 -12.52
N PHE A 510 -0.28 25.99 -11.73
CA PHE A 510 0.63 26.52 -10.72
C PHE A 510 2.06 26.19 -11.11
N LYS A 511 2.95 27.18 -10.94
CA LYS A 511 4.37 27.02 -11.19
C LYS A 511 5.17 27.53 -10.01
N MET A 512 6.13 26.72 -9.58
CA MET A 512 7.03 27.04 -8.48
C MET A 512 8.47 26.75 -8.90
N PRO A 513 9.41 27.69 -8.71
CA PRO A 513 10.82 27.39 -8.89
C PRO A 513 11.28 26.39 -7.82
N ASN A 514 12.05 25.41 -8.21
CA ASN A 514 12.63 24.46 -7.26
C ASN A 514 13.75 25.15 -6.48
N SER A 515 13.75 25.00 -5.16
CA SER A 515 14.85 25.50 -4.31
C SER A 515 16.18 24.82 -4.70
N LYS A 516 17.29 25.56 -4.55
CA LYS A 516 18.63 25.00 -4.78
C LYS A 516 18.88 23.87 -3.80
N TYR A 517 18.92 22.64 -4.29
CA TYR A 517 19.31 21.48 -3.49
C TYR A 517 20.79 21.60 -3.09
N LYS A 518 21.08 21.92 -1.83
CA LYS A 518 22.39 21.67 -1.23
C LYS A 518 22.48 20.16 -0.96
N ASN A 519 23.10 19.42 -1.88
CA ASN A 519 23.36 18.00 -1.73
C ASN A 519 24.41 17.78 -0.63
N TRP A 520 23.98 17.36 0.56
CA TRP A 520 24.84 17.13 1.73
C TRP A 520 25.51 15.76 1.78
N ARG A 521 25.45 14.92 0.77
CA ARG A 521 26.11 13.60 0.79
C ARG A 521 26.48 13.10 -0.60
N TYR A 522 27.62 13.52 -1.11
CA TYR A 522 28.57 12.68 -1.84
C TYR A 522 29.90 13.45 -2.02
N HIS A 523 30.84 13.22 -1.11
CA HIS A 523 32.25 13.44 -1.41
C HIS A 523 32.65 12.27 -2.32
N ASP A 524 32.61 12.49 -3.60
CA ASP A 524 33.53 12.01 -4.62
C ASP A 524 32.93 12.27 -6.00
N THR A 525 33.60 13.08 -6.72
CA THR A 525 33.84 13.11 -8.17
C THR A 525 33.64 14.51 -8.77
N LYS A 526 34.60 14.81 -9.62
CA LYS A 526 34.89 16.11 -10.25
C LYS A 526 33.82 16.71 -11.19
N ASP A 527 32.63 16.13 -11.28
CA ASP A 527 31.58 16.52 -12.24
C ASP A 527 30.33 17.18 -11.66
N TYR A 528 30.35 17.59 -10.39
CA TYR A 528 29.15 18.12 -9.72
C TYR A 528 29.04 19.65 -9.64
N HIS A 529 29.82 20.40 -10.44
CA HIS A 529 29.67 21.86 -10.59
C HIS A 529 28.81 22.28 -11.78
N ARG A 530 27.92 21.44 -12.30
CA ARG A 530 26.83 21.97 -13.10
C ARG A 530 25.81 22.59 -12.16
N GLU A 531 25.76 23.91 -12.15
CA GLU A 531 24.59 24.66 -11.69
C GLU A 531 23.38 24.03 -12.37
N HIS A 532 22.62 23.23 -11.61
CA HIS A 532 21.35 22.76 -12.11
C HIS A 532 20.48 24.01 -12.22
N ASP A 533 20.19 24.41 -13.43
CA ASP A 533 19.22 25.43 -13.77
C ASP A 533 18.01 25.29 -12.86
N LEU A 534 17.52 26.38 -12.32
CA LEU A 534 16.29 26.49 -11.55
C LEU A 534 15.19 25.74 -12.31
N THR A 535 14.94 24.49 -11.94
CA THR A 535 13.91 23.70 -12.60
C THR A 535 12.57 24.06 -12.02
N GLU A 536 11.65 24.42 -12.87
CA GLU A 536 10.31 24.80 -12.49
C GLU A 536 9.44 23.56 -12.33
N THR A 537 8.69 23.48 -11.22
CA THR A 537 7.64 22.48 -11.03
C THR A 537 6.31 23.06 -11.48
N GLU A 538 5.61 22.32 -12.33
CA GLU A 538 4.29 22.69 -12.85
C GLU A 538 3.25 21.66 -12.36
N LEU A 539 2.14 22.19 -11.82
CA LEU A 539 0.97 21.42 -11.42
C LEU A 539 -0.26 22.04 -12.08
N ILE A 540 -1.05 21.22 -12.77
CA ILE A 540 -2.35 21.61 -13.30
C ILE A 540 -3.43 20.80 -12.59
N ILE A 541 -4.37 21.50 -11.99
CA ILE A 541 -5.54 20.93 -11.33
C ILE A 541 -6.82 21.46 -11.98
N ASP A 542 -7.86 20.68 -11.96
CA ASP A 542 -9.18 21.11 -12.42
C ASP A 542 -9.95 21.86 -11.32
N GLN A 543 -11.17 22.25 -11.61
CA GLN A 543 -12.06 22.97 -10.68
C GLN A 543 -12.40 22.18 -9.41
N ASP A 544 -12.33 20.85 -9.48
CA ASP A 544 -12.64 19.96 -8.37
C ASP A 544 -11.38 19.60 -7.57
N GLY A 545 -10.24 20.21 -7.93
CA GLY A 545 -8.95 19.97 -7.27
C GLY A 545 -8.25 18.69 -7.71
N GLN A 546 -8.72 18.04 -8.79
CA GLN A 546 -8.05 16.85 -9.30
C GLN A 546 -6.84 17.20 -10.15
N ILE A 547 -5.80 16.42 -10.00
CA ILE A 547 -4.54 16.60 -10.72
C ILE A 547 -4.75 16.17 -12.18
N SER A 548 -4.67 17.13 -13.11
CA SER A 548 -4.75 16.88 -14.56
C SER A 548 -3.38 16.69 -15.19
N LYS A 549 -2.35 17.36 -14.66
CA LYS A 549 -0.99 17.28 -15.18
C LYS A 549 0.03 17.65 -14.13
N VAL A 550 1.17 16.98 -14.14
CA VAL A 550 2.33 17.33 -13.33
C VAL A 550 3.60 17.30 -14.15
N LYS A 551 4.54 18.18 -13.81
CA LYS A 551 5.87 18.22 -14.41
C LYS A 551 6.86 18.68 -13.36
N CYS A 552 7.88 17.90 -13.11
CA CYS A 552 9.01 18.25 -12.30
C CYS A 552 10.27 17.59 -12.86
N LYS A 553 11.40 18.29 -12.83
CA LYS A 553 12.68 17.76 -13.30
C LYS A 553 13.57 17.28 -12.15
N CYS A 554 13.09 17.30 -10.91
CA CYS A 554 13.88 16.83 -9.77
C CYS A 554 14.16 15.32 -9.84
N ARG A 555 15.22 14.89 -9.18
CA ARG A 555 15.65 13.47 -9.18
C ARG A 555 14.63 12.54 -8.48
N GLU A 556 13.84 13.05 -7.54
CA GLU A 556 12.78 12.28 -6.87
C GLU A 556 11.66 11.91 -7.85
N PHE A 557 11.30 12.83 -8.75
CA PHE A 557 10.25 12.61 -9.75
C PHE A 557 10.78 11.90 -11.00
N ASN A 558 12.00 12.25 -11.47
CA ASN A 558 12.63 11.68 -12.65
C ASN A 558 13.68 10.63 -12.28
N LYS A 559 13.24 9.42 -11.91
CA LYS A 559 14.14 8.29 -11.63
C LYS A 559 14.62 7.56 -12.91
N GLY A 560 14.51 8.20 -14.06
CA GLY A 560 14.92 7.69 -15.37
C GLY A 560 13.74 7.40 -16.31
N PRO A 561 14.00 7.04 -17.58
CA PRO A 561 12.97 7.00 -18.62
C PRO A 561 11.91 5.90 -18.45
N ARG A 562 12.08 5.01 -17.48
CA ARG A 562 11.17 3.90 -17.18
C ARG A 562 10.40 4.03 -15.86
N ASN A 563 10.79 4.96 -15.00
CA ASN A 563 10.28 5.04 -13.62
C ASN A 563 9.72 6.44 -13.36
N ILE A 564 8.46 6.64 -13.66
CA ILE A 564 7.72 7.80 -13.15
C ILE A 564 7.29 7.45 -11.74
N SER A 565 7.88 8.13 -10.77
CA SER A 565 7.63 7.91 -9.34
C SER A 565 6.39 8.68 -8.87
N ALA A 566 5.95 8.41 -7.65
CA ALA A 566 4.94 9.18 -6.95
C ALA A 566 5.28 10.69 -6.96
N PRO A 567 4.30 11.56 -6.72
CA PRO A 567 4.55 12.99 -6.62
C PRO A 567 5.71 13.29 -5.68
N CYS A 568 6.69 14.06 -6.13
CA CYS A 568 7.81 14.50 -5.30
C CYS A 568 7.37 15.59 -4.31
N SER A 569 8.21 15.89 -3.34
CA SER A 569 7.96 16.94 -2.34
C SER A 569 7.60 18.31 -2.94
N HIS A 570 8.17 18.66 -4.10
CA HIS A 570 7.83 19.90 -4.83
C HIS A 570 6.39 19.90 -5.35
N ILE A 571 5.94 18.80 -5.96
CA ILE A 571 4.56 18.66 -6.45
C ILE A 571 3.58 18.68 -5.28
N LEU A 572 3.92 18.01 -4.19
CA LEU A 572 3.10 17.98 -2.98
C LEU A 572 2.97 19.36 -2.33
N ALA A 573 4.08 20.11 -2.23
CA ALA A 573 4.07 21.46 -1.72
C ALA A 573 3.17 22.37 -2.57
N LEU A 574 3.31 22.27 -3.90
CA LEU A 574 2.51 23.04 -4.84
C LEU A 574 1.02 22.67 -4.75
N TYR A 575 0.69 21.40 -4.54
CA TYR A 575 -0.69 20.95 -4.36
C TYR A 575 -1.32 21.49 -3.06
N VAL A 576 -0.59 21.43 -1.94
CA VAL A 576 -1.07 21.95 -0.64
C VAL A 576 -1.43 23.43 -0.74
N ILE A 577 -0.64 24.20 -1.46
CA ILE A 577 -0.94 25.62 -1.68
C ILE A 577 -2.14 25.76 -2.61
N SER A 578 -2.12 25.09 -3.77
CA SER A 578 -3.14 25.23 -4.80
C SER A 578 -4.54 24.88 -4.30
N SER A 579 -4.65 23.89 -3.43
CA SER A 579 -5.93 23.48 -2.83
C SER A 579 -6.62 24.60 -2.02
N LYS A 580 -5.85 25.58 -1.51
CA LYS A 580 -6.38 26.73 -0.78
C LYS A 580 -7.03 27.78 -1.71
N PHE A 581 -6.63 27.82 -2.97
CA PHE A 581 -7.05 28.83 -3.93
C PHE A 581 -8.19 28.41 -4.87
N LEU A 582 -8.59 27.14 -4.86
CA LEU A 582 -9.66 26.61 -5.71
C LEU A 582 -11.04 27.26 -5.51
N LYS A 583 -11.26 27.90 -4.37
CA LYS A 583 -12.54 28.52 -4.02
C LYS A 583 -12.61 30.03 -4.34
N LEU A 584 -11.53 30.57 -4.91
CA LEU A 584 -11.45 31.99 -5.20
C LEU A 584 -12.11 32.30 -6.56
N ASN A 585 -12.87 33.37 -6.59
CA ASN A 585 -13.49 33.87 -7.82
C ASN A 585 -12.47 34.67 -8.64
N LEU A 586 -11.56 33.97 -9.32
CA LEU A 586 -10.47 34.55 -10.09
C LEU A 586 -10.86 34.77 -11.55
N LYS A 587 -10.39 35.85 -12.16
CA LYS A 587 -10.63 36.12 -13.58
C LYS A 587 -9.85 35.14 -14.45
N PRO A 588 -10.47 34.53 -15.47
CA PRO A 588 -9.78 33.65 -16.40
C PRO A 588 -8.68 34.35 -17.19
N ASP A 589 -7.72 33.58 -17.69
CA ASP A 589 -6.62 33.95 -18.55
C ASP A 589 -5.67 35.03 -17.99
N ARG A 590 -5.71 35.25 -16.68
CA ARG A 590 -4.80 36.14 -15.95
C ARG A 590 -3.77 35.34 -15.16
N GLU A 591 -2.55 35.86 -15.11
CA GLU A 591 -1.47 35.37 -14.24
C GLU A 591 -1.49 36.13 -12.92
N TYR A 592 -1.44 35.39 -11.80
CA TYR A 592 -1.45 35.93 -10.45
C TYR A 592 -0.17 35.47 -9.73
N LYS A 593 0.41 36.35 -8.93
CA LYS A 593 1.40 35.97 -7.91
C LYS A 593 0.66 35.58 -6.64
N ILE A 594 1.17 34.63 -5.90
CA ILE A 594 0.48 34.15 -4.69
C ILE A 594 0.32 35.24 -3.65
N ASN A 595 1.28 36.14 -3.48
CA ASN A 595 1.17 37.26 -2.55
C ASN A 595 -0.02 38.16 -2.86
N ASP A 596 -0.26 38.44 -4.15
CA ASP A 596 -1.40 39.26 -4.59
C ASP A 596 -2.74 38.58 -4.27
N ILE A 597 -2.75 37.25 -4.24
CA ILE A 597 -3.97 36.44 -3.93
C ILE A 597 -4.16 36.31 -2.41
N MET A 598 -3.07 36.20 -1.65
CA MET A 598 -3.16 36.13 -0.18
C MET A 598 -3.76 37.42 0.40
N GLU A 599 -3.46 38.58 -0.20
CA GLU A 599 -4.09 39.86 0.14
C GLU A 599 -5.59 39.89 -0.18
N MET A 600 -6.06 39.10 -1.13
CA MET A 600 -7.50 38.94 -1.44
C MET A 600 -8.24 38.00 -0.47
N LEU A 601 -7.50 37.19 0.31
CA LEU A 601 -8.05 36.25 1.29
C LEU A 601 -8.15 36.82 2.71
N LEU A 602 -7.41 37.91 2.97
CA LEU A 602 -7.48 38.70 4.21
C LEU A 602 -8.53 39.80 4.08
#